data_4f70569813e15e642ab50cbdd3add638
#
_entry.id   4f70569813e15e642ab50cbdd3add638
#
_cell.length_a   1.000
_cell.length_b   1.000
_cell.length_c   1.000
_cell.angle_alpha   90.00
_cell.angle_beta   90.00
_cell.angle_gamma   90.00
#
_symmetry.space_group_name_H-M   'P 1'
#
loop_
_entity.id
_entity.type
_entity.pdbx_description
1 polymer ?
#
loop_
_entity_poly.entity_id
_entity_poly.type
_entity_poly.pdbx_seq_one_letter_code
_entity_poly.pdbx_strand_id
1 'polypeptide(L)' 'MKKYILGIDQGTTGTRAIIFDQDVNIISSAYSEFTQYFPQPGWVEHDAMEIYEITLKMMRQAISEAHLK' A
#
# COMPACT_ATOMS: atom_id res chain seq x y z
N MET A 1 4.95 26.21 -2.74
CA MET A 1 5.22 24.81 -3.13
C MET A 1 4.22 23.88 -2.48
N LYS A 2 3.57 23.05 -3.27
CA LYS A 2 2.63 22.08 -2.72
C LYS A 2 3.38 20.92 -2.12
N LYS A 3 2.90 20.43 -0.99
CA LYS A 3 3.49 19.29 -0.31
C LYS A 3 2.48 18.16 -0.21
N TYR A 4 2.96 16.95 -0.30
CA TYR A 4 2.15 15.74 -0.22
C TYR A 4 2.76 14.77 0.76
N ILE A 5 1.92 13.95 1.34
CA ILE A 5 2.36 12.90 2.26
C ILE A 5 1.90 11.57 1.69
N LEU A 6 2.83 10.63 1.60
CA LEU A 6 2.53 9.26 1.22
C LEU A 6 2.45 8.43 2.49
N GLY A 7 1.27 7.89 2.78
CA GLY A 7 1.06 7.01 3.92
C GLY A 7 0.96 5.57 3.44
N ILE A 8 1.51 4.65 4.22
CA ILE A 8 1.40 3.22 3.95
C ILE A 8 0.66 2.59 5.13
N ASP A 9 -0.45 1.94 4.82
CA ASP A 9 -1.23 1.19 5.79
C ASP A 9 -1.06 -0.29 5.46
N GLN A 10 -0.32 -0.99 6.29
CA GLN A 10 -0.02 -2.39 6.05
C GLN A 10 -0.72 -3.24 7.10
N GLY A 11 -1.74 -3.99 6.64
CA GLY A 11 -2.50 -4.89 7.49
C GLY A 11 -2.08 -6.33 7.31
N THR A 12 -2.86 -7.24 7.88
CA THR A 12 -2.59 -8.68 7.81
C THR A 12 -3.04 -9.29 6.50
N THR A 13 -3.84 -8.59 5.70
CA THR A 13 -4.38 -9.12 4.45
C THR A 13 -3.91 -8.36 3.21
N GLY A 14 -3.45 -7.13 3.36
CA GLY A 14 -3.07 -6.34 2.21
C GLY A 14 -2.37 -5.05 2.58
N THR A 15 -1.98 -4.30 1.56
CA THR A 15 -1.25 -3.04 1.69
C THR A 15 -2.03 -1.94 0.97
N ARG A 16 -2.15 -0.79 1.61
CA ARG A 16 -2.75 0.41 1.02
C ARG A 16 -1.73 1.54 1.03
N ALA A 17 -1.59 2.21 -0.11
CA ALA A 17 -0.81 3.44 -0.22
C ALA A 17 -1.79 4.59 -0.40
N ILE A 18 -1.60 5.67 0.34
CA ILE A 18 -2.51 6.83 0.33
C ILE A 18 -1.69 8.08 0.14
N ILE A 19 -2.12 8.95 -0.78
CA ILE A 19 -1.51 10.26 -0.96
C ILE A 19 -2.43 11.30 -0.34
N PHE A 20 -1.89 12.10 0.57
CA PHE A 20 -2.59 13.21 1.20
C PHE A 20 -1.97 14.53 0.73
N ASP A 21 -2.79 15.56 0.64
CA ASP A 21 -2.27 16.91 0.46
C ASP A 21 -1.91 17.52 1.83
N GLN A 22 -1.45 18.77 1.81
CA GLN A 22 -1.02 19.46 3.04
C GLN A 22 -2.17 19.76 4.00
N ASP A 23 -3.43 19.69 3.53
CA ASP A 23 -4.63 19.90 4.35
C ASP A 23 -5.24 18.56 4.78
N VAL A 24 -4.50 17.46 4.61
CA VAL A 24 -4.89 16.10 5.00
C VAL A 24 -6.09 15.58 4.21
N ASN A 25 -6.31 16.10 3.01
CA ASN A 25 -7.30 15.53 2.09
C ASN A 25 -6.68 14.37 1.33
N ILE A 26 -7.45 13.30 1.16
CA ILE A 26 -7.00 12.15 0.37
C ILE A 26 -7.08 12.51 -1.11
N ILE A 27 -5.91 12.46 -1.78
CA ILE A 27 -5.82 12.76 -3.22
C ILE A 27 -6.00 11.48 -4.03
N SER A 28 -5.37 10.39 -3.59
CA SER A 28 -5.50 9.09 -4.24
C SER A 28 -5.16 7.98 -3.25
N SER A 29 -5.55 6.76 -3.58
CA SER A 29 -5.14 5.59 -2.82
C SER A 29 -5.12 4.37 -3.73
N ALA A 30 -4.30 3.40 -3.37
CA ALA A 30 -4.22 2.12 -4.08
C ALA A 30 -4.09 1.01 -3.04
N TYR A 31 -4.80 -0.07 -3.27
CA TYR A 31 -4.83 -1.19 -2.35
C TYR A 31 -4.66 -2.50 -3.10
N SER A 32 -3.91 -3.43 -2.50
CA SER A 32 -3.81 -4.79 -3.01
C SER A 32 -3.66 -5.75 -1.84
N GLU A 33 -4.30 -6.89 -1.97
CA GLU A 33 -4.10 -7.98 -1.03
C GLU A 33 -2.82 -8.73 -1.40
N PHE A 34 -2.24 -9.41 -0.41
CA PHE A 34 -1.13 -10.32 -0.65
C PHE A 34 -1.53 -11.72 -0.22
N THR A 35 -0.77 -12.72 -0.70
CA THR A 35 -1.11 -14.11 -0.50
C THR A 35 -1.01 -14.50 0.97
N GLN A 36 -1.99 -15.25 1.44
CA GLN A 36 -2.00 -15.86 2.77
C GLN A 36 -1.57 -17.30 2.59
N TYR A 37 -0.54 -17.74 3.31
CA TYR A 37 -0.05 -19.12 3.27
C TYR A 37 -0.46 -19.84 4.55
N PHE A 38 -0.96 -21.05 4.40
CA PHE A 38 -1.45 -21.84 5.52
C PHE A 38 -0.66 -23.17 5.58
N PRO A 39 0.58 -23.15 6.10
CA PRO A 39 1.42 -24.36 6.12
C PRO A 39 0.86 -25.43 7.03
N GLN A 40 0.09 -25.06 8.06
CA GLN A 40 -0.58 -25.99 8.95
C GLN A 40 -1.92 -25.38 9.38
N PRO A 41 -2.91 -26.21 9.79
CA PRO A 41 -4.17 -25.68 10.28
C PRO A 41 -3.96 -24.66 11.40
N GLY A 42 -4.58 -23.49 11.26
CA GLY A 42 -4.48 -22.40 12.23
C GLY A 42 -3.25 -21.53 12.09
N TRP A 43 -2.33 -21.85 11.18
CA TRP A 43 -1.13 -21.04 10.93
C TRP A 43 -1.33 -20.21 9.67
N VAL A 44 -0.83 -18.96 9.71
CA VAL A 44 -0.83 -18.07 8.56
C VAL A 44 0.57 -17.52 8.38
N GLU A 45 1.11 -17.61 7.17
CA GLU A 45 2.40 -17.05 6.84
C GLU A 45 2.27 -16.08 5.67
N HIS A 46 3.19 -15.14 5.59
CA HIS A 46 3.29 -14.18 4.49
C HIS A 46 4.69 -14.23 3.90
N ASP A 47 4.79 -13.96 2.60
CA ASP A 47 6.07 -13.83 1.92
C ASP A 47 6.51 -12.37 2.00
N ALA A 48 7.62 -12.12 2.69
CA ALA A 48 8.13 -10.75 2.89
C ALA A 48 8.46 -10.07 1.57
N MET A 49 8.98 -10.81 0.58
CA MET A 49 9.30 -10.23 -0.73
C MET A 49 8.03 -9.85 -1.48
N GLU A 50 7.00 -10.68 -1.39
CA GLU A 50 5.71 -10.36 -2.01
C GLU A 50 5.13 -9.08 -1.41
N ILE A 51 5.16 -8.93 -0.09
CA ILE A 51 4.67 -7.74 0.60
C ILE A 51 5.45 -6.51 0.15
N TYR A 52 6.78 -6.62 0.06
CA TYR A 52 7.63 -5.52 -0.38
C TYR A 52 7.29 -5.08 -1.80
N GLU A 53 7.17 -6.04 -2.72
CA GLU A 53 6.87 -5.74 -4.12
C GLU A 53 5.49 -5.11 -4.29
N ILE A 54 4.49 -5.63 -3.55
CA ILE A 54 3.14 -5.08 -3.59
C ILE A 54 3.13 -3.67 -3.01
N THR A 55 3.88 -3.43 -1.93
CA THR A 55 3.97 -2.10 -1.33
C THR A 55 4.53 -1.09 -2.34
N LEU A 56 5.62 -1.44 -3.02
CA LEU A 56 6.19 -0.56 -4.06
C LEU A 56 5.20 -0.32 -5.18
N LYS A 57 4.49 -1.35 -5.61
CA LYS A 57 3.50 -1.24 -6.67
C LYS A 57 2.37 -0.30 -6.28
N MET A 58 1.86 -0.43 -5.05
CA MET A 58 0.77 0.42 -4.57
C MET A 58 1.22 1.87 -4.42
N MET A 59 2.46 2.09 -3.96
CA MET A 59 3.03 3.44 -3.88
C MET A 59 3.07 4.09 -5.27
N ARG A 60 3.59 3.37 -6.26
CA ARG A 60 3.69 3.87 -7.63
C ARG A 60 2.32 4.13 -8.23
N GLN A 61 1.37 3.25 -7.98
CA GLN A 61 0.00 3.40 -8.48
C GLN A 61 -0.67 4.62 -7.87
N ALA A 62 -0.55 4.81 -6.56
CA ALA A 62 -1.15 5.96 -5.88
C ALA A 62 -0.56 7.28 -6.42
N ILE A 63 0.77 7.31 -6.63
CA ILE A 63 1.44 8.49 -7.17
C ILE A 63 0.96 8.77 -8.59
N SER A 64 0.85 7.73 -9.41
CA SER A 64 0.38 7.85 -10.79
C SER A 64 -1.06 8.38 -10.84
N GLU A 65 -1.94 7.84 -10.01
CA GLU A 65 -3.34 8.25 -9.97
C GLU A 65 -3.51 9.67 -9.44
N ALA A 66 -2.60 10.12 -8.60
CA ALA A 66 -2.60 11.50 -8.10
C ALA A 66 -2.02 12.48 -9.12
N HIS A 67 -1.51 11.98 -10.25
CA HIS A 67 -0.85 12.78 -11.29
C HIS A 67 0.39 13.51 -10.77
N LEU A 68 1.07 12.92 -9.81
CA LEU A 68 2.33 13.43 -9.28
C LEU A 68 3.51 12.76 -10.00
N LYS A 69 4.63 13.44 -10.01
CA LYS A 69 5.84 12.94 -10.65
C LYS A 69 6.92 12.60 -9.64
#